data_c3a6d9a4afdde43470b015a24b0cccf4
#
_entry.id   c3a6d9a4afdde43470b015a24b0cccf4
#
_cell.length_a   1.000
_cell.length_b   1.000
_cell.length_c   1.000
_cell.angle_alpha   90.00
_cell.angle_beta   90.00
_cell.angle_gamma   90.00
#
_symmetry.space_group_name_H-M   'P 1'
#
loop_
_entity.id
_entity.type
_entity.pdbx_description
1 polymer ?
#
loop_
_entity_poly.entity_id
_entity_poly.type
_entity_poly.pdbx_seq_one_letter_code
_entity_poly.pdbx_strand_id
1 'polypeptide(L)'
;MGVRVFSTDHQATSWRAQWLRNLNAMPDADAAFRSLHAFVTPLGFEYYAYTLRTSVPITRSHAVSWSNYPEAWLATYAARGYAECDPVLQFCQRGVSPLLWPQADKVGESDASYWADARACGLRHGWSQTVRDHRGIFGTFSLARSTERITEDALVVVEPEMIWLAQLVHATISNLVVAQLLPDAAAPLKDVERRTLHWTAEGKTVAEVAAILEMTERNVSFHIQNAVAKLNAANKTHAVVKAALLGLIPAIG
;
A
#
# COMPACT_ATOMS: atom_id res chain seq x y z
N MET A 1 33.74 2.70 10.93
CA MET A 1 33.76 1.60 9.94
C MET A 1 32.98 2.09 8.74
N GLY A 2 33.64 2.30 7.59
CA GLY A 2 33.11 3.13 6.53
C GLY A 2 31.87 2.54 5.85
N VAL A 3 30.86 3.37 5.69
CA VAL A 3 29.76 3.14 4.73
C VAL A 3 30.41 2.93 3.37
N ARG A 4 30.24 1.74 2.78
CA ARG A 4 30.61 1.54 1.39
C ARG A 4 29.67 2.39 0.55
N VAL A 5 30.17 3.54 0.12
CA VAL A 5 29.56 4.31 -0.96
C VAL A 5 29.56 3.39 -2.17
N PHE A 6 28.40 2.90 -2.57
CA PHE A 6 28.26 2.14 -3.81
C PHE A 6 28.73 3.06 -4.94
N SER A 7 29.64 2.55 -5.77
CA SER A 7 30.09 3.19 -7.00
C SER A 7 28.85 3.53 -7.84
N THR A 8 28.63 4.79 -8.06
CA THR A 8 27.35 5.46 -8.27
C THR A 8 26.64 5.16 -9.60
N ASP A 9 27.10 4.29 -10.52
CA ASP A 9 26.42 4.22 -11.82
C ASP A 9 26.12 2.81 -12.39
N HIS A 10 26.87 1.79 -12.07
CA HIS A 10 26.66 0.48 -12.71
C HIS A 10 26.01 -0.58 -11.81
N GLN A 11 26.19 -0.52 -10.48
CA GLN A 11 25.61 -1.52 -9.56
C GLN A 11 24.16 -1.19 -9.18
N ALA A 12 23.82 0.09 -9.03
CA ALA A 12 22.45 0.51 -8.75
C ALA A 12 21.49 0.16 -9.89
N THR A 13 21.95 0.26 -11.14
CA THR A 13 21.18 -0.17 -12.32
C THR A 13 21.03 -1.70 -12.38
N SER A 14 21.98 -2.45 -11.85
CA SER A 14 22.01 -3.91 -11.89
C SER A 14 20.93 -4.55 -11.03
N TRP A 15 20.77 -4.17 -9.75
CA TRP A 15 19.81 -4.82 -8.85
C TRP A 15 18.36 -4.43 -9.17
N ARG A 16 18.11 -3.17 -9.56
CA ARG A 16 16.81 -2.72 -10.05
C ARG A 16 16.37 -3.50 -11.28
N ALA A 17 17.26 -3.62 -12.25
CA ALA A 17 17.01 -4.40 -13.46
C ALA A 17 16.82 -5.90 -13.15
N GLN A 18 17.55 -6.43 -12.18
CA GLN A 18 17.40 -7.82 -11.75
C GLN A 18 16.06 -8.05 -11.06
N TRP A 19 15.65 -7.13 -10.16
CA TRP A 19 14.33 -7.20 -9.53
C TRP A 19 13.20 -7.14 -10.56
N LEU A 20 13.26 -6.17 -11.48
CA LEU A 20 12.25 -6.03 -12.53
C LEU A 20 12.15 -7.28 -13.42
N ARG A 21 13.25 -7.94 -13.72
CA ARG A 21 13.24 -9.22 -14.43
C ARG A 21 12.57 -10.34 -13.62
N ASN A 22 12.78 -10.35 -12.33
CA ASN A 22 12.27 -11.40 -11.44
C ASN A 22 10.81 -11.20 -11.04
N LEU A 23 10.28 -9.96 -11.17
CA LEU A 23 8.91 -9.60 -10.80
C LEU A 23 7.84 -10.54 -11.36
N ASN A 24 7.96 -10.87 -12.65
CA ASN A 24 7.01 -11.73 -13.35
C ASN A 24 7.22 -13.23 -13.08
N ALA A 25 8.29 -13.59 -12.39
CA ALA A 25 8.65 -14.96 -12.07
C ALA A 25 8.36 -15.35 -10.61
N MET A 26 7.89 -14.41 -9.78
CA MET A 26 7.54 -14.70 -8.39
C MET A 26 6.28 -15.54 -8.31
N PRO A 27 6.30 -16.73 -7.69
CA PRO A 27 5.15 -17.62 -7.66
C PRO A 27 4.03 -17.11 -6.75
N ASP A 28 4.37 -16.38 -5.69
CA ASP A 28 3.44 -15.87 -4.70
C ASP A 28 4.03 -14.67 -3.93
N ALA A 29 3.20 -14.04 -3.10
CA ALA A 29 3.57 -12.89 -2.30
C ALA A 29 4.62 -13.21 -1.23
N ASP A 30 4.60 -14.41 -0.67
CA ASP A 30 5.56 -14.84 0.34
C ASP A 30 6.97 -15.01 -0.26
N ALA A 31 7.06 -15.57 -1.47
CA ALA A 31 8.33 -15.67 -2.20
C ALA A 31 8.85 -14.28 -2.57
N ALA A 32 7.97 -13.40 -3.02
CA ALA A 32 8.31 -12.00 -3.32
C ALA A 32 8.83 -11.29 -2.06
N PHE A 33 8.14 -11.43 -0.94
CA PHE A 33 8.55 -10.83 0.33
C PHE A 33 9.90 -11.38 0.82
N ARG A 34 10.09 -12.69 0.82
CA ARG A 34 11.39 -13.29 1.23
C ARG A 34 12.56 -12.82 0.37
N SER A 35 12.35 -12.59 -0.91
CA SER A 35 13.41 -12.13 -1.82
C SER A 35 13.91 -10.71 -1.49
N LEU A 36 13.17 -9.92 -0.72
CA LEU A 36 13.55 -8.57 -0.28
C LEU A 36 14.83 -8.56 0.56
N HIS A 37 15.14 -9.64 1.24
CA HIS A 37 16.34 -9.76 2.08
C HIS A 37 17.62 -9.36 1.33
N ALA A 38 17.75 -9.81 0.09
CA ALA A 38 18.91 -9.49 -0.74
C ALA A 38 19.05 -8.01 -1.09
N PHE A 39 17.97 -7.22 -1.01
CA PHE A 39 17.94 -5.79 -1.34
C PHE A 39 17.94 -4.90 -0.10
N VAL A 40 17.36 -5.37 0.99
CA VAL A 40 17.26 -4.63 2.25
C VAL A 40 18.57 -4.66 3.05
N THR A 41 19.24 -5.81 3.08
CA THR A 41 20.52 -5.97 3.82
C THR A 41 21.62 -5.02 3.33
N PRO A 42 21.86 -4.81 2.02
CA PRO A 42 22.83 -3.84 1.55
C PRO A 42 22.53 -2.38 1.92
N LEU A 43 21.25 -2.04 2.18
CA LEU A 43 20.84 -0.72 2.67
C LEU A 43 21.12 -0.54 4.17
N GLY A 44 21.60 -1.58 4.86
CA GLY A 44 21.94 -1.55 6.27
C GLY A 44 20.78 -1.79 7.21
N PHE A 45 19.73 -2.49 6.76
CA PHE A 45 18.59 -2.87 7.59
C PHE A 45 18.53 -4.38 7.78
N GLU A 46 18.15 -4.80 8.99
CA GLU A 46 18.02 -6.21 9.40
C GLU A 46 16.57 -6.67 9.25
N TYR A 47 15.65 -5.76 9.53
CA TYR A 47 14.22 -6.03 9.60
C TYR A 47 13.46 -5.25 8.57
N TYR A 48 12.42 -5.88 8.03
CA TYR A 48 11.51 -5.24 7.09
C TYR A 48 10.10 -5.81 7.26
N ALA A 49 9.12 -4.97 6.98
CA ALA A 49 7.72 -5.36 7.00
C ALA A 49 6.98 -4.67 5.86
N TYR A 50 5.96 -5.34 5.35
CA TYR A 50 5.05 -4.76 4.39
C TYR A 50 3.62 -5.10 4.79
N THR A 51 2.79 -4.07 4.99
CA THR A 51 1.37 -4.21 5.29
C THR A 51 0.57 -3.63 4.13
N LEU A 52 -0.25 -4.45 3.51
CA LEU A 52 -1.17 -4.05 2.45
C LEU A 52 -2.57 -3.88 3.03
N ARG A 53 -3.25 -2.80 2.65
CA ARG A 53 -4.65 -2.53 3.00
C ARG A 53 -5.47 -2.22 1.76
N THR A 54 -6.71 -2.70 1.78
CA THR A 54 -7.71 -2.38 0.75
C THR A 54 -8.59 -1.22 1.19
N SER A 55 -9.09 -0.42 0.23
CA SER A 55 -10.06 0.65 0.51
C SER A 55 -11.50 0.15 0.58
N VAL A 56 -11.75 -1.06 0.16
CA VAL A 56 -13.07 -1.71 0.25
C VAL A 56 -12.96 -3.10 0.85
N PRO A 57 -13.96 -3.57 1.63
CA PRO A 57 -15.11 -2.79 2.10
C PRO A 57 -14.72 -1.68 3.07
N ILE A 58 -15.40 -0.53 3.00
CA ILE A 58 -15.07 0.67 3.80
C ILE A 58 -15.12 0.40 5.31
N THR A 59 -16.11 -0.40 5.73
CA THR A 59 -16.37 -0.69 7.14
C THR A 59 -15.44 -1.77 7.72
N ARG A 60 -14.75 -2.53 6.87
CA ARG A 60 -13.88 -3.64 7.28
C ARG A 60 -12.80 -3.85 6.21
N SER A 61 -11.89 -2.89 6.09
CA SER A 61 -10.76 -3.03 5.16
C SER A 61 -9.96 -4.30 5.46
N HIS A 62 -9.63 -5.06 4.42
CA HIS A 62 -8.72 -6.17 4.55
C HIS A 62 -7.30 -5.65 4.72
N ALA A 63 -6.59 -6.18 5.69
CA ALA A 63 -5.17 -5.94 5.88
C ALA A 63 -4.43 -7.27 5.87
N VAL A 64 -3.36 -7.34 5.11
CA VAL A 64 -2.44 -8.49 5.09
C VAL A 64 -1.04 -7.96 5.31
N SER A 65 -0.29 -8.63 6.18
CA SER A 65 1.05 -8.20 6.56
C SER A 65 2.06 -9.32 6.40
N TRP A 66 3.24 -8.96 5.96
CA TRP A 66 4.45 -9.78 5.92
C TRP A 66 5.53 -9.07 6.72
N SER A 67 6.27 -9.79 7.52
CA SER A 67 7.43 -9.26 8.23
C SER A 67 8.44 -10.34 8.55
N ASN A 68 9.71 -9.94 8.70
CA ASN A 68 10.76 -10.75 9.31
C ASN A 68 11.10 -10.24 10.73
N TYR A 69 10.20 -9.53 11.36
CA TYR A 69 10.37 -8.99 12.70
C TYR A 69 10.54 -10.12 13.73
N PRO A 70 11.25 -9.87 14.85
CA PRO A 70 11.42 -10.84 15.90
C PRO A 70 10.08 -11.40 16.43
N GLU A 71 10.01 -12.70 16.70
CA GLU A 71 8.79 -13.34 17.25
C GLU A 71 8.33 -12.67 18.55
N ALA A 72 9.28 -12.25 19.41
CA ALA A 72 8.98 -11.51 20.63
C ALA A 72 8.21 -10.23 20.37
N TRP A 73 8.54 -9.50 19.29
CA TRP A 73 7.79 -8.33 18.87
C TRP A 73 6.40 -8.70 18.36
N LEU A 74 6.27 -9.70 17.52
CA LEU A 74 4.98 -10.13 16.98
C LEU A 74 4.02 -10.57 18.10
N ALA A 75 4.53 -11.31 19.10
CA ALA A 75 3.78 -11.70 20.28
C ALA A 75 3.35 -10.48 21.12
N THR A 76 4.25 -9.53 21.36
CA THR A 76 3.96 -8.30 22.11
C THR A 76 2.95 -7.43 21.37
N TYR A 77 3.10 -7.26 20.07
CA TYR A 77 2.22 -6.48 19.21
C TYR A 77 0.77 -7.01 19.26
N ALA A 78 0.61 -8.33 19.18
CA ALA A 78 -0.70 -8.99 19.29
C ALA A 78 -1.29 -8.87 20.71
N ALA A 79 -0.50 -9.16 21.74
CA ALA A 79 -0.94 -9.15 23.13
C ALA A 79 -1.36 -7.76 23.61
N ARG A 80 -0.71 -6.70 23.12
CA ARG A 80 -0.99 -5.30 23.44
C ARG A 80 -2.07 -4.68 22.56
N GLY A 81 -2.53 -5.37 21.51
CA GLY A 81 -3.51 -4.83 20.56
C GLY A 81 -2.98 -3.66 19.74
N TYR A 82 -1.68 -3.60 19.47
CA TYR A 82 -1.04 -2.47 18.79
C TYR A 82 -1.55 -2.24 17.36
N ALA A 83 -2.22 -3.21 16.75
CA ALA A 83 -2.83 -3.03 15.43
C ALA A 83 -3.84 -1.86 15.37
N GLU A 84 -4.46 -1.50 16.50
CA GLU A 84 -5.44 -0.41 16.57
C GLU A 84 -4.81 0.97 16.85
N CYS A 85 -3.60 0.99 17.42
CA CYS A 85 -2.94 2.22 17.84
C CYS A 85 -1.49 2.38 17.34
N ASP A 86 -1.07 1.57 16.36
CA ASP A 86 0.26 1.63 15.78
C ASP A 86 0.56 3.03 15.19
N PRO A 87 1.49 3.79 15.78
CA PRO A 87 1.78 5.16 15.36
C PRO A 87 2.38 5.23 13.96
N VAL A 88 3.07 4.18 13.51
CA VAL A 88 3.61 4.08 12.14
C VAL A 88 2.46 3.98 11.15
N LEU A 89 1.53 3.06 11.39
CA LEU A 89 0.36 2.90 10.52
C LEU A 89 -0.53 4.14 10.53
N GLN A 90 -0.74 4.77 11.69
CA GLN A 90 -1.52 6.01 11.80
C GLN A 90 -0.89 7.16 11.03
N PHE A 91 0.43 7.34 11.12
CA PHE A 91 1.15 8.35 10.35
C PHE A 91 1.03 8.06 8.85
N CYS A 92 1.29 6.84 8.45
CA CYS A 92 1.28 6.39 7.07
C CYS A 92 -0.10 6.48 6.41
N GLN A 93 -1.19 6.41 7.17
CA GLN A 93 -2.55 6.61 6.65
C GLN A 93 -2.84 8.06 6.24
N ARG A 94 -2.14 9.04 6.83
CA ARG A 94 -2.38 10.48 6.60
C ARG A 94 -1.71 11.01 5.34
N GLY A 95 -0.71 10.30 4.80
CA GLY A 95 0.05 10.76 3.65
C GLY A 95 1.01 9.74 3.07
N VAL A 96 1.82 10.20 2.13
CA VAL A 96 2.84 9.38 1.46
C VAL A 96 4.27 9.83 1.83
N SER A 97 4.40 10.81 2.71
CA SER A 97 5.71 11.25 3.19
C SER A 97 6.39 10.14 4.00
N PRO A 98 7.69 9.95 3.84
CA PRO A 98 8.44 9.03 4.67
C PRO A 98 8.38 9.41 6.16
N LEU A 99 8.35 8.41 7.02
CA LEU A 99 8.47 8.54 8.46
C LEU A 99 9.82 7.97 8.90
N LEU A 100 10.68 8.82 9.42
CA LEU A 100 11.81 8.35 10.22
C LEU A 100 11.33 8.09 11.65
N TRP A 101 11.56 6.88 12.17
CA TRP A 101 11.05 6.50 13.49
C TRP A 101 11.64 7.38 14.58
N PRO A 102 10.82 7.83 15.56
CA PRO A 102 11.25 8.76 16.57
C PRO A 102 12.29 8.14 17.49
N GLN A 103 13.20 8.99 17.96
CA GLN A 103 14.13 8.62 18.99
C GLN A 103 13.47 8.57 20.37
N ALA A 104 14.09 7.89 21.32
CA ALA A 104 13.51 7.69 22.64
C ALA A 104 13.14 9.00 23.35
N ASP A 105 13.94 10.05 23.16
CA ASP A 105 13.76 11.39 23.70
C ASP A 105 12.70 12.26 22.98
N LYS A 106 12.21 11.78 21.83
CA LYS A 106 11.25 12.50 20.98
C LYS A 106 9.88 11.81 20.90
N VAL A 107 9.66 10.77 21.71
CA VAL A 107 8.41 10.01 21.73
C VAL A 107 7.42 10.70 22.66
N GLY A 108 6.20 10.96 22.14
CA GLY A 108 5.09 11.45 22.96
C GLY A 108 4.61 10.40 23.97
N GLU A 109 3.93 10.85 25.04
CA GLU A 109 3.46 9.97 26.11
C GLU A 109 2.47 8.89 25.58
N SER A 110 1.62 9.22 24.61
CA SER A 110 0.66 8.30 23.99
C SER A 110 1.32 7.08 23.33
N ASP A 111 2.51 7.26 22.80
CA ASP A 111 3.18 6.24 21.99
C ASP A 111 4.39 5.62 22.72
N ALA A 112 4.63 6.04 23.95
CA ALA A 112 5.82 5.67 24.73
C ALA A 112 5.94 4.16 24.93
N SER A 113 4.85 3.47 25.22
CA SER A 113 4.85 2.02 25.44
C SER A 113 5.14 1.25 24.15
N TYR A 114 4.54 1.66 23.02
CA TYR A 114 4.79 1.05 21.72
C TYR A 114 6.28 1.11 21.36
N TRP A 115 6.87 2.30 21.43
CA TRP A 115 8.27 2.49 21.06
C TRP A 115 9.25 1.87 22.07
N ALA A 116 8.88 1.77 23.37
CA ALA A 116 9.69 1.08 24.36
C ALA A 116 9.73 -0.43 24.07
N ASP A 117 8.58 -1.04 23.83
CA ASP A 117 8.46 -2.46 23.51
C ASP A 117 9.14 -2.80 22.16
N ALA A 118 8.97 -1.95 21.13
CA ALA A 118 9.63 -2.13 19.85
C ALA A 118 11.17 -2.14 20.00
N ARG A 119 11.71 -1.17 20.73
CA ARG A 119 13.16 -1.08 21.01
C ARG A 119 13.68 -2.25 21.84
N ALA A 120 12.90 -2.74 22.81
CA ALA A 120 13.26 -3.90 23.61
C ALA A 120 13.37 -5.16 22.75
N CYS A 121 12.57 -5.26 21.69
CA CYS A 121 12.61 -6.36 20.72
C CYS A 121 13.64 -6.15 19.59
N GLY A 122 14.47 -5.11 19.64
CA GLY A 122 15.51 -4.85 18.61
C GLY A 122 15.09 -3.92 17.48
N LEU A 123 13.83 -3.49 17.42
CA LEU A 123 13.33 -2.54 16.43
C LEU A 123 13.60 -1.11 16.91
N ARG A 124 14.87 -0.67 16.83
CA ARG A 124 15.33 0.59 17.47
C ARG A 124 15.28 1.79 16.55
N HIS A 125 15.68 1.60 15.31
CA HIS A 125 15.78 2.68 14.32
C HIS A 125 15.13 2.19 13.05
N GLY A 126 14.21 2.97 12.51
CA GLY A 126 13.49 2.55 11.33
C GLY A 126 13.01 3.71 10.47
N TRP A 127 12.55 3.34 9.31
CA TRP A 127 11.98 4.19 8.31
C TRP A 127 10.74 3.50 7.73
N SER A 128 9.69 4.26 7.47
CA SER A 128 8.46 3.72 6.90
C SER A 128 7.88 4.67 5.88
N GLN A 129 7.24 4.13 4.85
CA GLN A 129 6.54 4.90 3.84
C GLN A 129 5.28 4.21 3.36
N THR A 130 4.26 5.01 3.07
CA THR A 130 3.05 4.55 2.38
C THR A 130 3.21 4.69 0.87
N VAL A 131 2.76 3.67 0.18
CA VAL A 131 2.58 3.65 -1.27
C VAL A 131 1.12 3.41 -1.58
N ARG A 132 0.60 4.08 -2.60
CA ARG A 132 -0.78 3.92 -3.06
C ARG A 132 -0.81 3.64 -4.56
N ASP A 133 -1.70 2.76 -4.97
CA ASP A 133 -1.95 2.51 -6.39
C ASP A 133 -3.32 3.07 -6.83
N HIS A 134 -3.55 3.03 -8.14
CA HIS A 134 -4.80 3.51 -8.76
C HIS A 134 -6.04 2.70 -8.37
N ARG A 135 -5.88 1.50 -7.81
CA ARG A 135 -6.98 0.61 -7.35
C ARG A 135 -7.40 0.92 -5.92
N GLY A 136 -6.90 2.01 -5.33
CA GLY A 136 -7.16 2.36 -3.96
C GLY A 136 -6.55 1.38 -2.94
N ILE A 137 -5.60 0.55 -3.37
CA ILE A 137 -4.81 -0.28 -2.48
C ILE A 137 -3.65 0.57 -1.97
N PHE A 138 -3.38 0.49 -0.70
CA PHE A 138 -2.22 1.13 -0.12
C PHE A 138 -1.42 0.16 0.72
N GLY A 139 -0.10 0.34 0.64
CA GLY A 139 0.86 -0.45 1.38
C GLY A 139 1.70 0.44 2.28
N THR A 140 2.06 -0.05 3.45
CA THR A 140 3.09 0.55 4.30
C THR A 140 4.29 -0.37 4.25
N PHE A 141 5.41 0.15 3.76
CA PHE A 141 6.69 -0.54 3.79
C PHE A 141 7.56 0.05 4.88
N SER A 142 8.09 -0.81 5.74
CA SER A 142 8.92 -0.43 6.88
C SER A 142 10.25 -1.15 6.84
N LEU A 143 11.31 -0.43 7.15
CA LEU A 143 12.67 -0.93 7.32
C LEU A 143 13.13 -0.62 8.74
N ALA A 144 13.77 -1.56 9.42
CA ALA A 144 14.26 -1.34 10.77
C ALA A 144 15.61 -2.02 11.02
N ARG A 145 16.33 -1.49 12.00
CA ARG A 145 17.62 -2.06 12.47
C ARG A 145 17.80 -1.87 13.97
N SER A 146 18.59 -2.77 14.53
CA SER A 146 18.84 -2.85 15.99
C SER A 146 20.04 -2.04 16.44
N THR A 147 20.96 -1.68 15.55
CA THR A 147 22.30 -1.23 15.90
C THR A 147 22.44 0.30 15.82
N GLU A 148 22.85 0.82 14.69
CA GLU A 148 23.23 2.23 14.54
C GLU A 148 22.02 3.11 14.18
N ARG A 149 22.04 4.35 14.68
CA ARG A 149 21.07 5.37 14.29
C ARG A 149 21.19 5.68 12.80
N ILE A 150 20.06 5.92 12.14
CA ILE A 150 20.02 6.46 10.79
C ILE A 150 20.36 7.96 10.90
N THR A 151 21.53 8.37 10.43
CA THR A 151 21.91 9.78 10.40
C THR A 151 21.28 10.48 9.20
N GLU A 152 21.13 11.80 9.27
CA GLU A 152 20.58 12.59 8.16
C GLU A 152 21.44 12.43 6.90
N ASP A 153 22.77 12.46 7.03
CA ASP A 153 23.68 12.28 5.89
C ASP A 153 23.55 10.89 5.24
N ALA A 154 23.40 9.84 6.07
CA ALA A 154 23.16 8.49 5.56
C ALA A 154 21.80 8.40 4.86
N LEU A 155 20.76 9.06 5.43
CA LEU A 155 19.42 9.05 4.87
C LEU A 155 19.38 9.71 3.49
N VAL A 156 20.02 10.87 3.32
CA VAL A 156 20.11 11.55 2.01
C VAL A 156 20.63 10.62 0.90
N VAL A 157 21.55 9.73 1.25
CA VAL A 157 22.16 8.81 0.28
C VAL A 157 21.25 7.61 -0.03
N VAL A 158 20.63 7.02 0.99
CA VAL A 158 19.91 5.74 0.82
C VAL A 158 18.40 5.87 0.65
N GLU A 159 17.81 6.97 1.07
CA GLU A 159 16.35 7.15 1.02
C GLU A 159 15.75 7.07 -0.39
N PRO A 160 16.38 7.61 -1.45
CA PRO A 160 15.87 7.44 -2.80
C PRO A 160 15.73 5.97 -3.21
N GLU A 161 16.65 5.11 -2.75
CA GLU A 161 16.57 3.67 -3.01
C GLU A 161 15.51 2.99 -2.14
N MET A 162 15.33 3.42 -0.90
CA MET A 162 14.27 2.92 -0.02
C MET A 162 12.89 3.27 -0.56
N ILE A 163 12.69 4.50 -1.04
CA ILE A 163 11.46 4.95 -1.70
C ILE A 163 11.17 4.12 -2.94
N TRP A 164 12.17 3.93 -3.79
CA TRP A 164 12.01 3.13 -5.00
C TRP A 164 11.69 1.67 -4.67
N LEU A 165 12.35 1.10 -3.66
CA LEU A 165 12.09 -0.25 -3.19
C LEU A 165 10.66 -0.39 -2.65
N ALA A 166 10.16 0.57 -1.87
CA ALA A 166 8.78 0.59 -1.37
C ALA A 166 7.76 0.55 -2.51
N GLN A 167 7.97 1.35 -3.58
CA GLN A 167 7.11 1.34 -4.76
C GLN A 167 7.12 -0.03 -5.45
N LEU A 168 8.28 -0.62 -5.59
CA LEU A 168 8.45 -1.89 -6.27
C LEU A 168 7.82 -3.05 -5.49
N VAL A 169 8.03 -3.08 -4.16
CA VAL A 169 7.40 -4.04 -3.24
C VAL A 169 5.89 -3.96 -3.36
N HIS A 170 5.35 -2.73 -3.32
CA HIS A 170 3.92 -2.51 -3.45
C HIS A 170 3.39 -3.00 -4.79
N ALA A 171 4.02 -2.61 -5.90
CA ALA A 171 3.60 -3.03 -7.23
C ALA A 171 3.62 -4.57 -7.38
N THR A 172 4.65 -5.23 -6.83
CA THR A 172 4.79 -6.69 -6.92
C THR A 172 3.74 -7.40 -6.07
N ILE A 173 3.73 -7.14 -4.77
CA ILE A 173 2.90 -7.89 -3.82
C ILE A 173 1.42 -7.59 -4.06
N SER A 174 1.05 -6.31 -4.31
CA SER A 174 -0.35 -5.98 -4.59
C SER A 174 -0.88 -6.71 -5.82
N ASN A 175 -0.10 -6.83 -6.89
CA ASN A 175 -0.52 -7.56 -8.09
C ASN A 175 -0.72 -9.06 -7.83
N LEU A 176 0.10 -9.67 -6.97
CA LEU A 176 -0.01 -11.09 -6.64
C LEU A 176 -1.24 -11.42 -5.77
N VAL A 177 -1.70 -10.47 -4.95
CA VAL A 177 -2.78 -10.72 -4.00
C VAL A 177 -4.11 -10.03 -4.33
N VAL A 178 -4.13 -9.08 -5.27
CA VAL A 178 -5.31 -8.27 -5.56
C VAL A 178 -6.52 -9.09 -5.98
N ALA A 179 -6.32 -10.13 -6.78
CA ALA A 179 -7.40 -10.98 -7.24
C ALA A 179 -8.10 -11.74 -6.09
N GLN A 180 -7.37 -12.03 -5.02
CA GLN A 180 -7.91 -12.69 -3.82
C GLN A 180 -8.55 -11.69 -2.85
N LEU A 181 -7.91 -10.53 -2.66
CA LEU A 181 -8.37 -9.52 -1.69
C LEU A 181 -9.49 -8.64 -2.22
N LEU A 182 -9.48 -8.36 -3.52
CA LEU A 182 -10.42 -7.47 -4.20
C LEU A 182 -10.90 -8.08 -5.51
N PRO A 183 -11.68 -9.18 -5.47
CA PRO A 183 -12.21 -9.80 -6.69
C PRO A 183 -13.02 -8.81 -7.52
N ASP A 184 -13.70 -7.87 -6.88
CA ASP A 184 -14.48 -6.83 -7.56
C ASP A 184 -13.62 -5.78 -8.29
N ALA A 185 -12.32 -5.65 -7.97
CA ALA A 185 -11.41 -4.75 -8.68
C ALA A 185 -11.14 -5.21 -10.13
N ALA A 186 -11.29 -6.49 -10.39
CA ALA A 186 -11.21 -7.09 -11.71
C ALA A 186 -12.58 -7.16 -12.42
N ALA A 187 -13.62 -6.51 -11.89
CA ALA A 187 -14.96 -6.54 -12.48
C ALA A 187 -14.91 -6.05 -13.92
N PRO A 188 -15.42 -6.86 -14.89
CA PRO A 188 -15.32 -6.53 -16.31
C PRO A 188 -16.40 -5.51 -16.69
N LEU A 189 -16.29 -4.29 -16.16
CA LEU A 189 -17.19 -3.20 -16.54
C LEU A 189 -16.98 -2.84 -18.00
N LYS A 190 -18.07 -2.79 -18.75
CA LYS A 190 -18.06 -2.26 -20.12
C LYS A 190 -17.81 -0.75 -20.08
N ASP A 191 -17.30 -0.21 -21.17
CA ASP A 191 -17.04 1.23 -21.26
C ASP A 191 -18.30 2.07 -20.97
N VAL A 192 -19.44 1.69 -21.53
CA VAL A 192 -20.72 2.35 -21.27
C VAL A 192 -21.13 2.29 -19.79
N GLU A 193 -20.85 1.19 -19.09
CA GLU A 193 -21.14 1.06 -17.66
C GLU A 193 -20.23 1.98 -16.84
N ARG A 194 -18.94 2.07 -17.19
CA ARG A 194 -18.00 3.03 -16.57
C ARG A 194 -18.42 4.47 -16.77
N ARG A 195 -18.75 4.85 -17.99
CA ARG A 195 -19.22 6.22 -18.32
C ARG A 195 -20.52 6.56 -17.59
N THR A 196 -21.44 5.60 -17.50
CA THR A 196 -22.70 5.79 -16.76
C THR A 196 -22.45 5.98 -15.27
N LEU A 197 -21.59 5.15 -14.65
CA LEU A 197 -21.21 5.31 -13.25
C LEU A 197 -20.45 6.63 -13.02
N HIS A 198 -19.60 7.04 -13.94
CA HIS A 198 -18.85 8.29 -13.86
C HIS A 198 -19.80 9.49 -13.76
N TRP A 199 -20.74 9.65 -14.70
CA TRP A 199 -21.71 10.74 -14.63
C TRP A 199 -22.64 10.65 -13.42
N THR A 200 -22.93 9.45 -12.96
CA THR A 200 -23.66 9.24 -11.71
C THR A 200 -22.86 9.71 -10.50
N ALA A 201 -21.53 9.49 -10.49
CA ALA A 201 -20.63 9.99 -9.45
C ALA A 201 -20.56 11.54 -9.42
N GLU A 202 -20.70 12.18 -10.59
CA GLU A 202 -20.81 13.63 -10.74
C GLU A 202 -22.21 14.19 -10.34
N GLY A 203 -23.06 13.35 -9.77
CA GLY A 203 -24.37 13.75 -9.26
C GLY A 203 -25.47 13.89 -10.34
N LYS A 204 -25.20 13.45 -11.58
CA LYS A 204 -26.20 13.54 -12.66
C LYS A 204 -27.36 12.58 -12.44
N THR A 205 -28.57 13.04 -12.73
CA THR A 205 -29.76 12.20 -12.76
C THR A 205 -29.74 11.24 -13.94
N VAL A 206 -30.57 10.21 -13.93
CA VAL A 206 -30.70 9.27 -15.05
C VAL A 206 -31.05 9.97 -16.36
N ALA A 207 -31.94 10.97 -16.30
CA ALA A 207 -32.33 11.78 -17.46
C ALA A 207 -31.16 12.60 -18.03
N GLU A 208 -30.37 13.24 -17.16
CA GLU A 208 -29.17 14.00 -17.59
C GLU A 208 -28.11 13.08 -18.18
N VAL A 209 -27.86 11.92 -17.54
CA VAL A 209 -26.91 10.93 -18.08
C VAL A 209 -27.37 10.42 -19.44
N ALA A 210 -28.68 10.19 -19.62
CA ALA A 210 -29.28 9.78 -20.89
C ALA A 210 -29.03 10.81 -21.99
N ALA A 211 -29.24 12.10 -21.68
CA ALA A 211 -28.96 13.20 -22.60
C ALA A 211 -27.46 13.32 -22.94
N ILE A 212 -26.56 13.20 -21.95
CA ILE A 212 -25.11 13.31 -22.15
C ILE A 212 -24.55 12.14 -23.00
N LEU A 213 -25.07 10.94 -22.77
CA LEU A 213 -24.59 9.74 -23.46
C LEU A 213 -25.37 9.40 -24.74
N GLU A 214 -26.33 10.26 -25.11
CA GLU A 214 -27.24 10.05 -26.27
C GLU A 214 -27.96 8.70 -26.21
N MET A 215 -28.54 8.39 -25.05
CA MET A 215 -29.21 7.13 -24.75
C MET A 215 -30.61 7.36 -24.21
N THR A 216 -31.41 6.30 -24.12
CA THR A 216 -32.66 6.37 -23.36
C THR A 216 -32.42 6.19 -21.86
N GLU A 217 -33.27 6.77 -21.02
CA GLU A 217 -33.21 6.59 -19.55
C GLU A 217 -33.28 5.10 -19.14
N ARG A 218 -34.06 4.30 -19.90
CA ARG A 218 -34.13 2.86 -19.72
C ARG A 218 -32.80 2.18 -19.92
N ASN A 219 -32.03 2.58 -20.95
CA ASN A 219 -30.70 2.02 -21.21
C ASN A 219 -29.72 2.44 -20.14
N VAL A 220 -29.77 3.69 -19.69
CA VAL A 220 -28.91 4.16 -18.56
C VAL A 220 -29.20 3.35 -17.32
N SER A 221 -30.46 3.18 -16.94
CA SER A 221 -30.88 2.38 -15.79
C SER A 221 -30.41 0.92 -15.90
N PHE A 222 -30.49 0.34 -17.08
CA PHE A 222 -30.03 -1.03 -17.38
C PHE A 222 -28.48 -1.13 -17.14
N HIS A 223 -27.69 -0.16 -17.62
CA HIS A 223 -26.25 -0.17 -17.43
C HIS A 223 -25.85 0.06 -15.97
N ILE A 224 -26.59 0.89 -15.23
CA ILE A 224 -26.40 1.05 -13.77
C ILE A 224 -26.65 -0.30 -13.07
N GLN A 225 -27.74 -0.99 -13.37
CA GLN A 225 -28.05 -2.28 -12.74
C GLN A 225 -27.00 -3.34 -13.05
N ASN A 226 -26.52 -3.40 -14.29
CA ASN A 226 -25.44 -4.31 -14.66
C ASN A 226 -24.15 -4.00 -13.89
N ALA A 227 -23.79 -2.72 -13.73
CA ALA A 227 -22.63 -2.32 -12.96
C ALA A 227 -22.79 -2.65 -11.47
N VAL A 228 -23.98 -2.43 -10.89
CA VAL A 228 -24.33 -2.84 -9.51
C VAL A 228 -24.09 -4.34 -9.32
N ALA A 229 -24.58 -5.17 -10.25
CA ALA A 229 -24.41 -6.62 -10.16
C ALA A 229 -22.94 -7.04 -10.30
N LYS A 230 -22.21 -6.48 -11.29
CA LYS A 230 -20.80 -6.80 -11.52
C LYS A 230 -19.87 -6.40 -10.37
N LEU A 231 -20.18 -5.28 -9.71
CA LEU A 231 -19.44 -4.80 -8.56
C LEU A 231 -19.90 -5.44 -7.25
N ASN A 232 -20.83 -6.39 -7.29
CA ASN A 232 -21.42 -6.96 -6.08
C ASN A 232 -21.82 -5.85 -5.07
N ALA A 233 -22.52 -4.84 -5.58
CA ALA A 233 -22.94 -3.70 -4.79
C ALA A 233 -24.41 -3.81 -4.37
N ALA A 234 -24.76 -3.27 -3.20
CA ALA A 234 -26.14 -3.33 -2.69
C ALA A 234 -27.11 -2.39 -3.45
N ASN A 235 -26.59 -1.31 -4.03
CA ASN A 235 -27.36 -0.30 -4.75
C ASN A 235 -26.46 0.58 -5.62
N LYS A 236 -27.05 1.53 -6.34
CA LYS A 236 -26.38 2.48 -7.22
C LYS A 236 -25.28 3.28 -6.48
N THR A 237 -25.60 3.82 -5.31
CA THR A 237 -24.65 4.63 -4.52
C THR A 237 -23.45 3.78 -4.09
N HIS A 238 -23.68 2.56 -3.61
CA HIS A 238 -22.62 1.63 -3.25
C HIS A 238 -21.76 1.25 -4.47
N ALA A 239 -22.37 1.05 -5.64
CA ALA A 239 -21.62 0.76 -6.87
C ALA A 239 -20.71 1.92 -7.29
N VAL A 240 -21.19 3.17 -7.21
CA VAL A 240 -20.42 4.36 -7.50
C VAL A 240 -19.23 4.47 -6.54
N VAL A 241 -19.46 4.35 -5.24
CA VAL A 241 -18.38 4.43 -4.22
C VAL A 241 -17.35 3.32 -4.46
N LYS A 242 -17.77 2.08 -4.68
CA LYS A 242 -16.84 0.98 -4.99
C LYS A 242 -16.05 1.26 -6.26
N ALA A 243 -16.70 1.68 -7.34
CA ALA A 243 -16.03 1.96 -8.61
C ALA A 243 -14.99 3.09 -8.48
N ALA A 244 -15.30 4.14 -7.73
CA ALA A 244 -14.38 5.25 -7.47
C ALA A 244 -13.18 4.80 -6.63
N LEU A 245 -13.42 4.10 -5.52
CA LEU A 245 -12.35 3.61 -4.63
C LEU A 245 -11.45 2.56 -5.29
N LEU A 246 -11.98 1.78 -6.23
CA LEU A 246 -11.23 0.78 -7.00
C LEU A 246 -10.57 1.36 -8.27
N GLY A 247 -10.70 2.68 -8.52
CA GLY A 247 -10.14 3.32 -9.70
C GLY A 247 -10.75 2.84 -11.03
N LEU A 248 -11.97 2.28 -11.00
CA LEU A 248 -12.66 1.77 -12.19
C LEU A 248 -13.38 2.89 -12.98
N ILE A 249 -13.63 4.02 -12.34
CA ILE A 249 -14.11 5.25 -12.96
C ILE A 249 -13.04 6.33 -12.72
N PRO A 250 -12.16 6.57 -13.70
CA PRO A 250 -11.12 7.59 -13.56
C PRO A 250 -11.75 8.98 -13.48
N ALA A 251 -11.09 9.88 -12.73
CA ALA A 251 -11.35 11.30 -12.90
C ALA A 251 -11.02 11.65 -14.37
N ILE A 252 -12.01 12.12 -15.12
CA ILE A 252 -11.77 12.64 -16.47
C ILE A 252 -11.17 14.01 -16.26
N GLY A 253 -9.86 14.15 -16.55
CA GLY A 253 -9.20 15.44 -16.68
C GLY A 253 -9.49 16.04 -18.04
#